data_ad09222785efaa44581b3543a4205c4c
#
_entry.id   ad09222785efaa44581b3543a4205c4c
#
_cell.length_a   1.000
_cell.length_b   1.000
_cell.length_c   1.000
_cell.angle_alpha   90.00
_cell.angle_beta   90.00
_cell.angle_gamma   90.00
#
_symmetry.space_group_name_H-M   'P 1'
#
loop_
_entity.id
_entity.type
_entity.pdbx_description
1 polymer ?
#
loop_
_entity_poly.entity_id
_entity_poly.type
_entity_poly.pdbx_seq_one_letter_code
_entity_poly.pdbx_strand_id
1 'polypeptide(L)'
;APCSIAPDSVDKEVDLGEVTTAVINANKKSSAVPVDINLENCQLDDPADETDTPVTKVDVTFTSSATDATDTSLMTNTYASGAQNVGVRLLNNAEANITLGAANEVALLAGSTTQTLHFKALMEVVTGKTATAGQVEATANYILAYK
;
A
#
# COMPACT_ATOMS: atom_id res chain seq x y z
N ALA A 1 -1.56 12.79 -17.19
CA ALA A 1 -0.79 11.64 -16.70
C ALA A 1 -0.63 10.61 -17.82
N PRO A 2 0.50 9.90 -17.89
CA PRO A 2 0.71 8.90 -18.95
C PRO A 2 -0.16 7.66 -18.81
N CYS A 3 -0.65 7.35 -17.62
CA CYS A 3 -1.60 6.25 -17.38
C CYS A 3 -2.84 6.76 -16.65
N SER A 4 -3.92 5.99 -16.75
CA SER A 4 -5.10 6.14 -15.90
C SER A 4 -5.09 5.08 -14.81
N ILE A 5 -5.61 5.41 -13.63
CA ILE A 5 -5.80 4.41 -12.58
C ILE A 5 -7.03 3.58 -12.94
N ALA A 6 -6.89 2.25 -12.97
CA ALA A 6 -8.00 1.37 -13.27
C ALA A 6 -9.11 1.51 -12.21
N PRO A 7 -10.40 1.30 -12.56
CA PRO A 7 -11.50 1.46 -11.62
C PRO A 7 -11.38 0.64 -10.34
N ASP A 8 -10.78 -0.56 -10.41
CA ASP A 8 -10.58 -1.42 -9.25
C ASP A 8 -9.49 -0.92 -8.29
N SER A 9 -8.74 0.09 -8.69
CA SER A 9 -7.59 0.62 -7.92
C SER A 9 -7.82 2.05 -7.40
N VAL A 10 -8.95 2.69 -7.75
CA VAL A 10 -9.29 4.04 -7.28
C VAL A 10 -9.64 4.03 -5.80
N ASP A 11 -10.49 3.09 -5.39
CA ASP A 11 -10.89 2.88 -3.98
C ASP A 11 -10.55 1.45 -3.60
N LYS A 12 -9.26 1.20 -3.33
CA LYS A 12 -8.77 -0.14 -3.09
C LYS A 12 -9.06 -0.59 -1.67
N GLU A 13 -9.93 -1.60 -1.54
CA GLU A 13 -10.12 -2.32 -0.28
C GLU A 13 -9.24 -3.58 -0.27
N VAL A 14 -8.61 -3.83 0.87
CA VAL A 14 -7.78 -5.02 1.08
C VAL A 14 -8.31 -5.73 2.32
N ASP A 15 -8.80 -6.95 2.13
CA ASP A 15 -9.26 -7.78 3.24
C ASP A 15 -8.08 -8.49 3.89
N LEU A 16 -7.77 -8.08 5.11
CA LEU A 16 -6.74 -8.70 5.94
C LEU A 16 -7.30 -9.78 6.86
N GLY A 17 -8.64 -9.93 6.90
CA GLY A 17 -9.32 -10.87 7.78
C GLY A 17 -9.42 -10.38 9.22
N GLU A 18 -9.58 -11.32 10.13
CA GLU A 18 -9.68 -11.07 11.56
C GLU A 18 -8.41 -11.46 12.29
N VAL A 19 -8.13 -10.78 13.39
CA VAL A 19 -7.02 -11.15 14.27
C VAL A 19 -7.38 -12.40 15.06
N THR A 20 -6.50 -13.41 14.98
CA THR A 20 -6.48 -14.58 15.87
C THR A 20 -5.34 -14.35 16.87
N THR A 21 -5.68 -14.10 18.12
CA THR A 21 -4.72 -13.58 19.11
C THR A 21 -3.52 -14.49 19.35
N ALA A 22 -3.71 -15.79 19.38
CA ALA A 22 -2.62 -16.74 19.62
C ALA A 22 -1.51 -16.63 18.56
N VAL A 23 -1.91 -16.58 17.28
CA VAL A 23 -0.98 -16.56 16.16
C VAL A 23 -0.33 -15.18 16.03
N ILE A 24 -1.12 -14.11 16.05
CA ILE A 24 -0.58 -12.77 15.82
C ILE A 24 0.33 -12.32 16.97
N ASN A 25 0.00 -12.65 18.21
CA ASN A 25 0.83 -12.27 19.35
C ASN A 25 2.13 -13.07 19.42
N ALA A 26 2.13 -14.33 18.97
CA ALA A 26 3.34 -15.13 18.87
C ALA A 26 4.31 -14.59 17.83
N ASN A 27 3.81 -14.24 16.63
CA ASN A 27 4.63 -13.81 15.50
C ASN A 27 4.78 -12.28 15.40
N LYS A 28 3.98 -11.53 16.14
CA LYS A 28 3.89 -10.06 16.12
C LYS A 28 3.33 -9.49 14.83
N LYS A 29 3.07 -10.31 13.83
CA LYS A 29 2.48 -9.92 12.54
C LYS A 29 1.78 -11.08 11.87
N SER A 30 0.85 -10.76 10.98
CA SER A 30 0.19 -11.71 10.10
C SER A 30 1.01 -11.95 8.83
N SER A 31 0.58 -12.91 8.02
CA SER A 31 1.08 -13.07 6.65
C SER A 31 0.70 -11.85 5.81
N ALA A 32 1.57 -11.49 4.87
CA ALA A 32 1.32 -10.39 3.95
C ALA A 32 0.33 -10.83 2.86
N VAL A 33 -0.54 -9.88 2.46
CA VAL A 33 -1.46 -10.05 1.34
C VAL A 33 -1.15 -9.02 0.24
N PRO A 34 -1.40 -9.35 -1.04
CA PRO A 34 -1.16 -8.41 -2.13
C PRO A 34 -2.04 -7.16 -2.04
N VAL A 35 -1.44 -6.02 -2.37
CA VAL A 35 -2.13 -4.75 -2.60
C VAL A 35 -1.65 -4.23 -3.94
N ASP A 36 -2.37 -4.55 -5.01
CA ASP A 36 -1.98 -4.21 -6.36
C ASP A 36 -2.70 -2.94 -6.82
N ILE A 37 -1.95 -2.04 -7.45
CA ILE A 37 -2.48 -0.85 -8.12
C ILE A 37 -2.38 -1.10 -9.62
N ASN A 38 -3.52 -1.21 -10.28
CA ASN A 38 -3.60 -1.44 -11.72
C ASN A 38 -3.74 -0.11 -12.45
N LEU A 39 -2.87 0.09 -13.44
CA LEU A 39 -2.89 1.23 -14.34
C LEU A 39 -3.27 0.76 -15.74
N GLU A 40 -3.99 1.59 -16.46
CA GLU A 40 -4.46 1.29 -17.82
C GLU A 40 -4.33 2.50 -18.74
N ASN A 41 -4.52 2.29 -20.03
CA ASN A 41 -4.42 3.33 -21.05
C ASN A 41 -3.07 4.07 -20.96
N CYS A 42 -2.00 3.35 -20.68
CA CYS A 42 -0.68 3.94 -20.56
C CYS A 42 -0.11 4.33 -21.92
N GLN A 43 0.41 5.55 -21.98
CA GLN A 43 1.16 6.10 -23.11
C GLN A 43 2.51 6.59 -22.57
N LEU A 44 3.44 5.67 -22.39
CA LEU A 44 4.73 5.96 -21.75
C LEU A 44 5.70 6.66 -22.70
N ASP A 45 5.48 6.52 -24.01
CA ASP A 45 6.28 7.12 -25.05
C ASP A 45 5.34 7.98 -25.89
N ASP A 46 5.05 9.21 -25.39
CA ASP A 46 4.14 10.13 -26.02
C ASP A 46 4.82 10.85 -27.19
N PRO A 47 4.43 10.56 -28.44
CA PRO A 47 5.03 11.21 -29.61
C PRO A 47 4.72 12.70 -29.69
N ALA A 48 3.76 13.22 -28.92
CA ALA A 48 3.44 14.64 -28.84
C ALA A 48 4.35 15.37 -27.82
N ASP A 49 5.12 14.66 -27.03
CA ASP A 49 6.08 15.26 -26.10
C ASP A 49 7.34 15.68 -26.86
N GLU A 50 7.57 16.99 -26.92
CA GLU A 50 8.74 17.57 -27.59
C GLU A 50 10.07 17.16 -26.94
N THR A 51 10.06 16.73 -25.69
CA THR A 51 11.26 16.26 -24.99
C THR A 51 11.67 14.86 -25.41
N ASP A 52 10.73 14.09 -25.99
CA ASP A 52 10.93 12.73 -26.48
C ASP A 52 11.58 11.80 -25.45
N THR A 53 11.32 12.04 -24.18
CA THR A 53 11.84 11.24 -23.08
C THR A 53 10.73 10.30 -22.58
N PRO A 54 10.84 8.99 -22.84
CA PRO A 54 9.82 8.06 -22.37
C PRO A 54 9.77 8.02 -20.84
N VAL A 55 8.55 7.84 -20.33
CA VAL A 55 8.33 7.57 -18.90
C VAL A 55 8.73 6.12 -18.63
N THR A 56 9.62 5.91 -17.67
CA THR A 56 10.14 4.58 -17.36
C THR A 56 9.84 4.12 -15.93
N LYS A 57 9.43 5.05 -15.07
CA LYS A 57 9.22 4.78 -13.65
C LYS A 57 8.04 5.58 -13.12
N VAL A 58 7.50 5.14 -11.99
CA VAL A 58 6.51 5.88 -11.22
C VAL A 58 6.88 5.84 -9.75
N ASP A 59 6.81 6.98 -9.10
CA ASP A 59 6.91 7.08 -7.65
C ASP A 59 5.52 6.97 -7.03
N VAL A 60 5.34 6.05 -6.11
CA VAL A 60 4.11 5.85 -5.36
C VAL A 60 4.33 6.31 -3.92
N THR A 61 3.56 7.29 -3.48
CA THR A 61 3.64 7.79 -2.11
C THR A 61 2.33 7.50 -1.40
N PHE A 62 2.39 6.71 -0.33
CA PHE A 62 1.24 6.39 0.51
C PHE A 62 1.19 7.32 1.71
N THR A 63 -0.02 7.75 2.08
CA THR A 63 -0.28 8.53 3.29
C THR A 63 -1.50 8.00 4.00
N SER A 64 -1.60 8.23 5.30
CA SER A 64 -2.78 7.88 6.09
C SER A 64 -2.99 8.94 7.16
N SER A 65 -4.25 9.27 7.43
CA SER A 65 -4.63 10.22 8.48
C SER A 65 -4.69 9.59 9.87
N ALA A 66 -4.66 8.27 9.97
CA ALA A 66 -4.75 7.55 11.23
C ALA A 66 -3.55 6.61 11.35
N THR A 67 -2.56 7.00 12.14
CA THR A 67 -1.33 6.26 12.36
C THR A 67 -1.01 6.13 13.84
N ASP A 68 -0.19 5.12 14.19
CA ASP A 68 0.28 4.94 15.55
C ASP A 68 1.13 6.15 15.99
N ALA A 69 0.96 6.58 17.24
CA ALA A 69 1.64 7.78 17.75
C ALA A 69 3.17 7.61 17.81
N THR A 70 3.66 6.39 17.99
CA THR A 70 5.08 6.09 18.10
C THR A 70 5.67 5.62 16.76
N ASP A 71 4.92 4.81 16.01
CA ASP A 71 5.30 4.33 14.68
C ASP A 71 4.35 4.93 13.64
N THR A 72 4.74 6.05 13.06
CA THR A 72 3.90 6.81 12.14
C THR A 72 3.73 6.19 10.75
N SER A 73 4.37 5.05 10.50
CA SER A 73 4.16 4.24 9.30
C SER A 73 3.28 3.02 9.55
N LEU A 74 2.83 2.81 10.78
CA LEU A 74 1.83 1.81 11.13
C LEU A 74 0.47 2.48 11.19
N MET A 75 -0.44 2.07 10.30
CA MET A 75 -1.81 2.61 10.28
C MET A 75 -2.62 2.00 11.42
N THR A 76 -3.35 2.83 12.16
CA THR A 76 -4.20 2.34 13.26
C THR A 76 -5.42 1.62 12.71
N ASN A 77 -5.92 0.65 13.49
CA ASN A 77 -7.20 0.02 13.21
C ASN A 77 -8.32 1.02 13.48
N THR A 78 -9.05 1.37 12.42
CA THR A 78 -10.18 2.31 12.48
C THR A 78 -11.53 1.62 12.57
N TYR A 79 -11.56 0.30 12.59
CA TYR A 79 -12.80 -0.46 12.72
C TYR A 79 -13.40 -0.26 14.12
N ALA A 80 -14.65 0.22 14.17
CA ALA A 80 -15.35 0.46 15.43
C ALA A 80 -15.50 -0.85 16.22
N SER A 81 -15.07 -0.84 17.48
CA SER A 81 -15.05 -2.04 18.33
C SER A 81 -14.22 -3.19 17.77
N GLY A 82 -13.22 -2.86 16.95
CA GLY A 82 -12.32 -3.85 16.36
C GLY A 82 -11.20 -4.30 17.28
N ALA A 83 -10.28 -5.08 16.73
CA ALA A 83 -9.08 -5.52 17.43
C ALA A 83 -8.28 -4.32 17.95
N GLN A 84 -7.75 -4.42 19.16
CA GLN A 84 -6.93 -3.39 19.79
C GLN A 84 -5.46 -3.76 19.73
N ASN A 85 -4.57 -2.76 19.76
CA ASN A 85 -3.12 -2.91 19.77
C ASN A 85 -2.57 -3.61 18.52
N VAL A 86 -3.28 -3.49 17.42
CA VAL A 86 -2.87 -4.00 16.11
C VAL A 86 -3.15 -2.92 15.05
N GLY A 87 -2.24 -2.80 14.11
CA GLY A 87 -2.38 -1.88 12.98
C GLY A 87 -2.09 -2.58 11.66
N VAL A 88 -2.07 -1.81 10.59
CA VAL A 88 -1.79 -2.27 9.23
C VAL A 88 -0.49 -1.66 8.74
N ARG A 89 0.43 -2.53 8.32
CA ARG A 89 1.72 -2.17 7.75
C ARG A 89 1.68 -2.36 6.24
N LEU A 90 2.06 -1.33 5.50
CA LEU A 90 2.28 -1.45 4.06
C LEU A 90 3.71 -1.89 3.78
N LEU A 91 3.88 -2.74 2.78
CA LEU A 91 5.16 -3.29 2.35
C LEU A 91 5.33 -3.10 0.86
N ASN A 92 6.58 -2.99 0.40
CA ASN A 92 6.87 -3.11 -1.02
C ASN A 92 6.78 -4.59 -1.46
N ASN A 93 6.97 -4.84 -2.75
CA ASN A 93 6.86 -6.22 -3.27
C ASN A 93 7.93 -7.17 -2.70
N ALA A 94 9.07 -6.64 -2.23
CA ALA A 94 10.12 -7.40 -1.57
C ALA A 94 9.85 -7.58 -0.06
N GLU A 95 8.68 -7.18 0.43
CA GLU A 95 8.26 -7.25 1.83
C GLU A 95 9.09 -6.40 2.79
N ALA A 96 9.68 -5.31 2.27
CA ALA A 96 10.27 -4.28 3.12
C ALA A 96 9.20 -3.27 3.54
N ASN A 97 9.28 -2.79 4.78
CA ASN A 97 8.35 -1.81 5.32
C ASN A 97 8.37 -0.51 4.51
N ILE A 98 7.19 0.00 4.18
CA ILE A 98 7.03 1.30 3.54
C ILE A 98 6.97 2.38 4.62
N THR A 99 7.72 3.46 4.39
CA THR A 99 7.58 4.69 5.16
C THR A 99 6.47 5.53 4.55
N LEU A 100 5.42 5.82 5.32
CA LEU A 100 4.34 6.69 4.86
C LEU A 100 4.89 8.10 4.61
N GLY A 101 4.48 8.71 3.49
CA GLY A 101 4.96 10.01 3.06
C GLY A 101 6.23 9.98 2.21
N ALA A 102 6.91 8.85 2.09
CA ALA A 102 8.08 8.69 1.25
C ALA A 102 7.73 8.05 -0.10
N ALA A 103 8.43 8.46 -1.15
CA ALA A 103 8.23 7.92 -2.48
C ALA A 103 8.81 6.50 -2.60
N ASN A 104 8.05 5.62 -3.25
CA ASN A 104 8.46 4.27 -3.60
C ASN A 104 8.57 4.18 -5.12
N GLU A 105 9.77 4.03 -5.64
CA GLU A 105 10.00 3.97 -7.07
C GLU A 105 9.67 2.57 -7.60
N VAL A 106 8.85 2.53 -8.65
CA VAL A 106 8.48 1.28 -9.35
C VAL A 106 8.82 1.43 -10.82
N ALA A 107 9.56 0.47 -11.37
CA ALA A 107 9.86 0.43 -12.80
C ALA A 107 8.60 0.04 -13.58
N LEU A 108 8.39 0.69 -14.72
CA LEU A 108 7.28 0.40 -15.61
C LEU A 108 7.76 -0.49 -16.77
N LEU A 109 6.84 -1.32 -17.29
CA LEU A 109 7.12 -2.16 -18.44
C LEU A 109 7.03 -1.30 -19.71
N ALA A 110 8.13 -1.16 -20.42
CA ALA A 110 8.20 -0.38 -21.66
C ALA A 110 7.22 -0.94 -22.70
N GLY A 111 6.51 -0.02 -23.38
CA GLY A 111 5.58 -0.39 -24.47
C GLY A 111 4.28 -1.03 -24.04
N SER A 112 4.06 -1.25 -22.74
CA SER A 112 2.81 -1.82 -22.23
C SER A 112 1.77 -0.74 -21.98
N THR A 113 0.55 -0.99 -22.42
CA THR A 113 -0.60 -0.10 -22.16
C THR A 113 -1.22 -0.32 -20.79
N THR A 114 -0.81 -1.38 -20.09
CA THR A 114 -1.24 -1.69 -18.73
C THR A 114 -0.03 -1.91 -17.84
N GLN A 115 -0.15 -1.53 -16.57
CA GLN A 115 0.88 -1.72 -15.55
C GLN A 115 0.20 -2.22 -14.28
N THR A 116 0.89 -3.06 -13.53
CA THR A 116 0.47 -3.43 -12.17
C THR A 116 1.59 -3.07 -11.21
N LEU A 117 1.27 -2.22 -10.23
CA LEU A 117 2.22 -1.84 -9.18
C LEU A 117 1.97 -2.76 -7.98
N HIS A 118 2.96 -3.58 -7.63
CA HIS A 118 2.81 -4.60 -6.61
C HIS A 118 3.28 -4.10 -5.26
N PHE A 119 2.36 -4.08 -4.31
CA PHE A 119 2.62 -3.81 -2.89
C PHE A 119 1.99 -4.92 -2.06
N LYS A 120 2.21 -4.89 -0.77
CA LYS A 120 1.63 -5.85 0.17
C LYS A 120 1.21 -5.13 1.45
N ALA A 121 0.35 -5.77 2.22
CA ALA A 121 -0.06 -5.30 3.54
C ALA A 121 -0.13 -6.47 4.51
N LEU A 122 0.11 -6.19 5.78
CA LEU A 122 -0.07 -7.16 6.86
C LEU A 122 -0.60 -6.47 8.11
N MET A 123 -1.14 -7.26 9.03
CA MET A 123 -1.47 -6.82 10.37
C MET A 123 -0.24 -6.95 11.25
N GLU A 124 0.05 -5.93 12.05
CA GLU A 124 1.21 -5.91 12.94
C GLU A 124 0.80 -5.45 14.34
N VAL A 125 1.27 -6.17 15.35
CA VAL A 125 1.03 -5.81 16.74
C VAL A 125 1.85 -4.55 17.06
N VAL A 126 1.21 -3.59 17.74
CA VAL A 126 1.91 -2.39 18.22
C VAL A 126 3.02 -2.82 19.17
N THR A 127 4.22 -2.27 18.97
CA THR A 127 5.42 -2.64 19.74
C THR A 127 5.17 -2.54 21.24
N GLY A 128 5.48 -3.61 21.96
CA GLY A 128 5.31 -3.69 23.41
C GLY A 128 3.88 -3.93 23.89
N LYS A 129 2.95 -4.15 22.97
CA LYS A 129 1.54 -4.39 23.27
C LYS A 129 1.14 -5.82 22.93
N THR A 130 -0.06 -6.19 23.37
CA THR A 130 -0.71 -7.46 23.06
C THR A 130 -2.01 -7.19 22.34
N ALA A 131 -2.17 -7.76 21.13
CA ALA A 131 -3.37 -7.59 20.33
C ALA A 131 -4.55 -8.35 20.93
N THR A 132 -5.73 -7.74 20.85
CA THR A 132 -7.02 -8.41 21.12
C THR A 132 -7.63 -8.93 19.82
N ALA A 133 -8.57 -9.86 19.90
CA ALA A 133 -9.28 -10.39 18.74
C ALA A 133 -10.22 -9.33 18.15
N GLY A 134 -10.51 -9.45 16.87
CA GLY A 134 -11.53 -8.62 16.20
C GLY A 134 -11.14 -8.23 14.79
N GLN A 135 -12.00 -7.45 14.19
CA GLN A 135 -11.84 -6.91 12.83
C GLN A 135 -10.76 -5.84 12.78
N VAL A 136 -10.08 -5.77 11.62
CA VAL A 136 -9.04 -4.76 11.35
C VAL A 136 -9.35 -4.08 10.03
N GLU A 137 -9.36 -2.75 10.07
CA GLU A 137 -9.55 -1.90 8.91
C GLU A 137 -8.60 -0.70 8.98
N ALA A 138 -8.00 -0.35 7.87
CA ALA A 138 -7.20 0.86 7.75
C ALA A 138 -7.39 1.49 6.38
N THR A 139 -7.20 2.80 6.30
CA THR A 139 -7.33 3.55 5.05
C THR A 139 -6.01 4.26 4.75
N ALA A 140 -5.51 4.03 3.54
CA ALA A 140 -4.39 4.77 2.98
C ALA A 140 -4.81 5.43 1.67
N ASN A 141 -4.25 6.60 1.43
CA ASN A 141 -4.31 7.26 0.14
C ASN A 141 -2.95 7.13 -0.55
N TYR A 142 -2.92 7.25 -1.87
CA TYR A 142 -1.67 7.27 -2.60
C TYR A 142 -1.72 8.29 -3.74
N ILE A 143 -0.55 8.80 -4.07
CA ILE A 143 -0.35 9.65 -5.25
C ILE A 143 0.74 9.03 -6.12
N LEU A 144 0.64 9.26 -7.43
CA LEU A 144 1.56 8.76 -8.43
C LEU A 144 2.30 9.94 -9.06
N ALA A 145 3.62 9.84 -9.19
CA ALA A 145 4.45 10.80 -9.90
C ALA A 145 5.32 10.04 -10.91
N TYR A 146 5.05 10.25 -12.19
CA TYR A 146 5.76 9.57 -13.28
C TYR A 146 7.08 10.26 -13.61
N LYS A 147 8.06 9.48 -13.99
CA LYS A 147 9.38 10.00 -14.40
C LYS A 147 10.14 9.09 -15.36
#